data_832f7a4185294b8b55ec7364fe88b668
#
_entry.id   832f7a4185294b8b55ec7364fe88b668
#
_cell.length_a   1.000
_cell.length_b   1.000
_cell.length_c   1.000
_cell.angle_alpha   90.00
_cell.angle_beta   90.00
_cell.angle_gamma   90.00
#
_symmetry.space_group_name_H-M   'P 1'
#
loop_
_entity.id
_entity.type
_entity.pdbx_description
1 polymer ?
#
loop_
_entity_poly.entity_id
_entity_poly.type
_entity_poly.pdbx_seq_one_letter_code
_entity_poly.pdbx_strand_id
1 'polypeptide(L)'
;MRDGHGMPCPYQDKTNMNPAKKDSSNAANPKVAGSSTHASKAMIRVGPAGWSYPDWAGYVYPSRKRKGFHEATYLAEFFDTIEINTSFYNPIRADHAAQWIDRVAANPRFVFTAKLWQRFTHEIVPTNAGGAVGSAIAAATAEDERAVRAGFDVLHNAGKLSAVLLQFPFSFHRTRETVAHLRALLKRFADYPLVVEVRHASWQTPETFAMLAECNAGFCNIDQPVIGKSLEPSAEATSPIGYVRLHGRRYDTWFSDDPAIPSHERYNYLYSTEELAPWAKRVKKVAEKSGEVFVITNNHYQGKGVVNALQLISILKGSKVKVPEPLRERFPELESIADAPTAEPSLFPK
;
A
#
# COMPACT_ATOMS: atom_id res chain seq x y z
N MET A 1 13.31 -39.13 53.74
CA MET A 1 13.84 -38.43 54.93
C MET A 1 13.68 -36.96 54.67
N ARG A 2 12.77 -36.41 55.49
CA ARG A 2 12.71 -35.04 56.07
C ARG A 2 12.55 -33.90 55.09
N ASP A 3 11.39 -33.28 55.00
CA ASP A 3 10.73 -32.28 55.91
C ASP A 3 11.40 -30.90 55.72
N GLY A 4 10.78 -29.80 55.56
CA GLY A 4 9.40 -29.38 55.75
C GLY A 4 9.37 -27.84 55.87
N HIS A 5 8.19 -27.31 55.86
CA HIS A 5 7.70 -26.04 56.43
C HIS A 5 8.04 -24.74 55.64
N GLY A 6 7.16 -23.88 55.32
CA GLY A 6 5.76 -23.63 55.75
C GLY A 6 5.59 -22.17 56.19
N MET A 7 4.73 -21.44 55.48
CA MET A 7 3.75 -20.40 55.96
C MET A 7 4.27 -19.12 56.66
N PRO A 8 3.38 -18.10 56.88
CA PRO A 8 2.19 -17.63 56.20
C PRO A 8 2.05 -16.08 56.04
N CYS A 9 0.95 -15.70 55.39
CA CYS A 9 0.34 -14.36 55.49
C CYS A 9 -0.11 -14.03 56.90
N PRO A 10 -0.22 -12.76 57.39
CA PRO A 10 -1.54 -12.12 57.50
C PRO A 10 -1.56 -10.59 57.40
N TYR A 11 -2.64 -9.92 57.09
CA TYR A 11 -3.54 -9.21 58.02
C TYR A 11 -4.73 -8.59 57.25
N GLN A 12 -5.92 -9.00 57.66
CA GLN A 12 -7.14 -8.22 57.57
C GLN A 12 -7.21 -7.30 58.76
N ASP A 13 -7.81 -6.12 58.65
CA ASP A 13 -8.75 -5.68 59.68
C ASP A 13 -9.84 -4.73 59.13
N LYS A 14 -11.03 -4.96 59.65
CA LYS A 14 -12.29 -4.25 59.44
C LYS A 14 -12.48 -3.24 60.59
N THR A 15 -13.12 -2.11 60.30
CA THR A 15 -14.15 -1.51 61.15
C THR A 15 -14.90 -0.39 60.47
N ASN A 16 -16.09 -0.59 60.21
CA ASN A 16 -17.43 -0.07 60.56
C ASN A 16 -17.47 1.37 61.09
N MET A 17 -18.31 2.23 60.47
CA MET A 17 -19.56 2.78 60.98
C MET A 17 -20.20 3.83 60.07
N ASN A 18 -21.53 3.71 59.92
CA ASN A 18 -22.51 4.54 59.29
C ASN A 18 -23.15 5.51 60.36
N PRO A 19 -24.17 6.34 60.13
CA PRO A 19 -24.49 7.27 59.05
C PRO A 19 -24.93 8.69 59.59
N ALA A 20 -25.02 9.71 58.75
CA ALA A 20 -26.01 10.80 58.95
C ALA A 20 -26.17 11.76 57.75
N LYS A 21 -27.42 11.82 57.32
CA LYS A 21 -28.27 12.96 56.92
C LYS A 21 -28.02 13.71 55.60
N LYS A 22 -29.14 13.66 54.87
CA LYS A 22 -29.58 14.46 53.72
C LYS A 22 -29.31 15.95 53.87
N ASP A 23 -28.86 16.58 52.79
CA ASP A 23 -29.43 17.85 52.36
C ASP A 23 -29.46 17.94 50.84
N SER A 24 -30.61 18.32 50.34
CA SER A 24 -30.95 18.53 48.95
C SER A 24 -30.51 19.93 48.52
N SER A 25 -29.64 20.00 47.49
CA SER A 25 -29.56 21.20 46.68
C SER A 25 -29.35 20.83 45.19
N ASN A 26 -30.33 21.28 44.46
CA ASN A 26 -30.48 21.23 43.03
C ASN A 26 -29.30 21.96 42.37
N ALA A 27 -28.40 21.23 41.68
CA ALA A 27 -27.41 21.82 40.79
C ALA A 27 -27.58 21.24 39.40
N ALA A 28 -27.94 22.10 38.48
CA ALA A 28 -28.17 21.83 37.07
C ALA A 28 -26.91 21.17 36.43
N ASN A 29 -27.16 20.03 35.82
CA ASN A 29 -26.17 19.30 35.02
C ASN A 29 -25.86 20.13 33.75
N PRO A 30 -24.61 20.59 33.50
CA PRO A 30 -24.27 21.20 32.23
C PRO A 30 -24.31 20.10 31.17
N LYS A 31 -25.20 20.25 30.18
CA LYS A 31 -25.18 19.46 28.96
C LYS A 31 -23.76 19.50 28.38
N VAL A 32 -23.06 18.38 28.43
CA VAL A 32 -21.86 18.18 27.66
C VAL A 32 -22.27 18.33 26.20
N ALA A 33 -21.90 19.46 25.61
CA ALA A 33 -22.01 19.68 24.19
C ALA A 33 -21.19 18.57 23.50
N GLY A 34 -21.88 17.67 22.82
CA GLY A 34 -21.24 16.67 21.98
C GLY A 34 -20.38 17.39 20.95
N SER A 35 -19.08 17.33 21.13
CA SER A 35 -18.14 17.71 20.07
C SER A 35 -18.38 16.72 18.92
N SER A 36 -19.13 17.14 17.92
CA SER A 36 -19.14 16.49 16.62
C SER A 36 -17.73 16.70 16.06
N THR A 37 -16.83 15.76 16.34
CA THR A 37 -15.60 15.62 15.57
C THR A 37 -16.03 15.31 14.14
N HIS A 38 -16.02 16.32 13.28
CA HIS A 38 -16.02 16.09 11.85
C HIS A 38 -14.82 15.21 11.55
N ALA A 39 -15.02 13.91 11.42
CA ALA A 39 -14.02 13.00 10.92
C ALA A 39 -13.57 13.57 9.57
N SER A 40 -12.33 14.04 9.48
CA SER A 40 -11.80 14.56 8.24
C SER A 40 -11.89 13.44 7.19
N LYS A 41 -12.46 13.76 6.04
CA LYS A 41 -12.61 12.78 4.95
C LYS A 41 -11.23 12.22 4.61
N ALA A 42 -11.09 10.89 4.63
CA ALA A 42 -9.83 10.22 4.29
C ALA A 42 -9.27 10.69 2.96
N MET A 43 -7.97 10.91 2.89
CA MET A 43 -7.28 11.27 1.66
C MET A 43 -7.07 10.01 0.80
N ILE A 44 -7.61 9.99 -0.41
CA ILE A 44 -7.43 8.90 -1.36
C ILE A 44 -6.41 9.34 -2.41
N ARG A 45 -5.31 8.58 -2.53
CA ARG A 45 -4.26 8.76 -3.54
C ARG A 45 -4.24 7.56 -4.47
N VAL A 46 -4.27 7.83 -5.77
CA VAL A 46 -4.21 6.79 -6.80
C VAL A 46 -2.97 7.05 -7.64
N GLY A 47 -2.22 6.00 -7.97
CA GLY A 47 -1.04 6.12 -8.80
C GLY A 47 -0.52 4.77 -9.32
N PRO A 48 0.43 4.78 -10.26
CA PRO A 48 1.01 3.57 -10.81
C PRO A 48 2.09 2.97 -9.90
N ALA A 49 2.39 1.69 -10.11
CA ALA A 49 3.56 1.03 -9.56
C ALA A 49 4.76 1.26 -10.49
N GLY A 50 5.77 2.01 -10.02
CA GLY A 50 6.97 2.35 -10.77
C GLY A 50 6.77 3.48 -11.79
N TRP A 51 7.89 3.90 -12.40
CA TRP A 51 7.91 5.00 -13.40
C TRP A 51 8.92 4.79 -14.52
N SER A 52 9.88 3.89 -14.39
CA SER A 52 10.95 3.71 -15.37
C SER A 52 10.80 2.39 -16.12
N TYR A 53 9.85 2.37 -17.06
CA TYR A 53 9.59 1.22 -17.92
C TYR A 53 9.94 1.57 -19.37
N PRO A 54 10.75 0.75 -20.08
CA PRO A 54 11.13 1.00 -21.48
C PRO A 54 9.93 1.07 -22.43
N ASP A 55 8.91 0.25 -22.18
CA ASP A 55 7.68 0.15 -22.97
C ASP A 55 6.71 1.35 -22.76
N TRP A 56 7.04 2.29 -21.86
CA TRP A 56 6.26 3.51 -21.67
C TRP A 56 6.65 4.65 -22.61
N ALA A 57 7.79 4.53 -23.30
CA ALA A 57 8.19 5.52 -24.31
C ALA A 57 7.20 5.55 -25.48
N GLY A 58 6.63 6.71 -25.79
CA GLY A 58 5.57 6.87 -26.80
C GLY A 58 4.18 6.38 -26.39
N TYR A 59 4.02 5.89 -25.16
CA TYR A 59 2.72 5.55 -24.56
C TYR A 59 2.37 6.51 -23.43
N VAL A 60 3.18 6.52 -22.37
CA VAL A 60 3.01 7.43 -21.22
C VAL A 60 3.84 8.68 -21.39
N TYR A 61 5.06 8.51 -21.86
CA TYR A 61 6.03 9.58 -22.05
C TYR A 61 6.17 9.96 -23.52
N PRO A 62 6.55 11.22 -23.82
CA PRO A 62 6.88 11.61 -25.18
C PRO A 62 7.95 10.68 -25.79
N SER A 63 7.79 10.33 -27.07
CA SER A 63 8.76 9.48 -27.80
C SER A 63 10.17 10.09 -27.83
N ARG A 64 10.25 11.46 -27.84
CA ARG A 64 11.51 12.21 -27.71
C ARG A 64 11.51 12.96 -26.39
N LYS A 65 12.33 12.51 -25.45
CA LYS A 65 12.52 13.18 -24.16
C LYS A 65 13.43 14.41 -24.33
N ARG A 66 13.00 15.55 -23.80
CA ARG A 66 13.82 16.77 -23.76
C ARG A 66 14.97 16.59 -22.77
N LYS A 67 16.06 17.38 -22.93
CA LYS A 67 17.16 17.40 -21.95
C LYS A 67 16.62 17.74 -20.56
N GLY A 68 16.96 16.94 -19.56
CA GLY A 68 16.49 17.12 -18.18
C GLY A 68 15.13 16.46 -17.88
N PHE A 69 14.49 15.80 -18.85
CA PHE A 69 13.28 15.02 -18.59
C PHE A 69 13.54 13.92 -17.56
N HIS A 70 12.64 13.82 -16.58
CA HIS A 70 12.65 12.74 -15.61
C HIS A 70 11.23 12.22 -15.41
N GLU A 71 11.08 10.91 -15.47
CA GLU A 71 9.79 10.22 -15.49
C GLU A 71 8.96 10.50 -14.23
N ALA A 72 9.59 10.48 -13.04
CA ALA A 72 8.89 10.76 -11.79
C ALA A 72 8.41 12.23 -11.72
N THR A 73 9.19 13.18 -12.23
CA THR A 73 8.78 14.58 -12.33
C THR A 73 7.56 14.74 -13.22
N TYR A 74 7.58 14.06 -14.38
CA TYR A 74 6.45 14.07 -15.30
C TYR A 74 5.19 13.47 -14.70
N LEU A 75 5.29 12.30 -14.05
CA LEU A 75 4.13 11.66 -13.44
C LEU A 75 3.58 12.42 -12.23
N ALA A 76 4.43 13.18 -11.51
CA ALA A 76 3.98 14.02 -10.40
C ALA A 76 3.05 15.18 -10.83
N GLU A 77 2.96 15.47 -12.13
CA GLU A 77 1.97 16.39 -12.68
C GLU A 77 0.54 15.79 -12.73
N PHE A 78 0.42 14.48 -12.71
CA PHE A 78 -0.85 13.76 -12.86
C PHE A 78 -1.27 12.98 -11.59
N PHE A 79 -0.31 12.62 -10.75
CA PHE A 79 -0.51 11.78 -9.58
C PHE A 79 0.08 12.40 -8.32
N ASP A 80 -0.53 12.12 -7.17
CA ASP A 80 -0.03 12.50 -5.85
C ASP A 80 0.74 11.34 -5.17
N THR A 81 0.89 10.20 -5.84
CA THR A 81 1.65 9.04 -5.35
C THR A 81 2.16 8.15 -6.48
N ILE A 82 3.29 7.50 -6.23
CA ILE A 82 3.83 6.40 -7.03
C ILE A 82 4.42 5.37 -6.07
N GLU A 83 4.24 4.07 -6.36
CA GLU A 83 4.90 3.00 -5.62
C GLU A 83 6.31 2.76 -6.17
N ILE A 84 7.34 2.81 -5.33
CA ILE A 84 8.71 2.49 -5.69
C ILE A 84 8.85 0.97 -5.81
N ASN A 85 8.88 0.45 -7.04
CA ASN A 85 8.99 -0.98 -7.30
C ASN A 85 10.41 -1.52 -7.19
N THR A 86 11.41 -0.71 -7.53
CA THR A 86 12.82 -1.13 -7.53
C THR A 86 13.33 -1.52 -6.15
N SER A 87 12.75 -0.96 -5.09
CA SER A 87 13.07 -1.28 -3.69
C SER A 87 12.79 -2.74 -3.32
N PHE A 88 11.94 -3.43 -4.08
CA PHE A 88 11.71 -4.86 -3.91
C PHE A 88 12.92 -5.71 -4.27
N TYR A 89 13.68 -5.29 -5.27
CA TYR A 89 14.84 -6.04 -5.77
C TYR A 89 16.15 -5.62 -5.10
N ASN A 90 16.30 -4.33 -4.79
CA ASN A 90 17.49 -3.78 -4.16
C ASN A 90 17.11 -2.65 -3.20
N PRO A 91 17.83 -2.49 -2.06
CA PRO A 91 17.64 -1.34 -1.18
C PRO A 91 17.79 -0.01 -1.91
N ILE A 92 16.99 0.97 -1.52
CA ILE A 92 17.10 2.34 -2.05
C ILE A 92 18.35 2.98 -1.46
N ARG A 93 19.23 3.53 -2.31
CA ARG A 93 20.36 4.31 -1.87
C ARG A 93 19.89 5.68 -1.37
N ALA A 94 20.52 6.19 -0.33
CA ALA A 94 20.18 7.50 0.27
C ALA A 94 20.27 8.65 -0.72
N ASP A 95 21.29 8.64 -1.61
CA ASP A 95 21.45 9.66 -2.66
C ASP A 95 20.33 9.61 -3.72
N HIS A 96 19.87 8.42 -4.11
CA HIS A 96 18.72 8.27 -5.00
C HIS A 96 17.43 8.74 -4.34
N ALA A 97 17.22 8.40 -3.05
CA ALA A 97 16.06 8.86 -2.29
C ALA A 97 16.00 10.41 -2.25
N ALA A 98 17.12 11.07 -1.96
CA ALA A 98 17.21 12.52 -1.97
C ALA A 98 16.88 13.12 -3.35
N GLN A 99 17.45 12.55 -4.42
CA GLN A 99 17.15 12.99 -5.79
C GLN A 99 15.66 12.84 -6.13
N TRP A 100 15.00 11.75 -5.71
CA TRP A 100 13.56 11.57 -6.00
C TRP A 100 12.69 12.56 -5.25
N ILE A 101 13.06 12.98 -4.05
CA ILE A 101 12.39 14.06 -3.32
C ILE A 101 12.44 15.34 -4.15
N ASP A 102 13.62 15.72 -4.67
CA ASP A 102 13.79 16.91 -5.51
C ASP A 102 12.97 16.81 -6.81
N ARG A 103 12.92 15.62 -7.42
CA ARG A 103 12.17 15.39 -8.67
C ARG A 103 10.68 15.61 -8.55
N VAL A 104 10.11 15.40 -7.37
CA VAL A 104 8.67 15.58 -7.13
C VAL A 104 8.33 16.83 -6.33
N ALA A 105 9.31 17.68 -6.04
CA ALA A 105 9.14 18.86 -5.18
C ALA A 105 8.09 19.86 -5.70
N ALA A 106 7.88 19.92 -7.03
CA ALA A 106 6.85 20.78 -7.65
C ALA A 106 5.40 20.38 -7.23
N ASN A 107 5.19 19.14 -6.80
CA ASN A 107 3.93 18.70 -6.21
C ASN A 107 4.10 18.47 -4.70
N PRO A 108 3.75 19.44 -3.84
CA PRO A 108 3.95 19.34 -2.40
C PRO A 108 3.12 18.20 -1.75
N ARG A 109 2.00 17.81 -2.39
CA ARG A 109 1.16 16.71 -1.92
C ARG A 109 1.71 15.33 -2.26
N PHE A 110 2.72 15.27 -3.14
CA PHE A 110 3.25 14.02 -3.63
C PHE A 110 3.99 13.25 -2.51
N VAL A 111 3.67 11.95 -2.39
CA VAL A 111 4.35 11.02 -1.51
C VAL A 111 4.64 9.71 -2.25
N PHE A 112 5.64 8.99 -1.80
CA PHE A 112 5.94 7.65 -2.29
C PHE A 112 5.37 6.60 -1.35
N THR A 113 5.00 5.45 -1.91
CA THR A 113 5.00 4.18 -1.22
C THR A 113 6.19 3.36 -1.73
N ALA A 114 6.69 2.41 -0.95
CA ALA A 114 7.83 1.60 -1.36
C ALA A 114 7.63 0.14 -0.93
N LYS A 115 8.24 -0.80 -1.64
CA LYS A 115 8.24 -2.20 -1.20
C LYS A 115 9.42 -2.47 -0.28
N LEU A 116 9.19 -3.26 0.76
CA LEU A 116 10.29 -3.84 1.50
C LEU A 116 11.07 -4.79 0.58
N TRP A 117 12.39 -4.80 0.71
CA TRP A 117 13.25 -5.67 -0.09
C TRP A 117 12.85 -7.15 0.06
N GLN A 118 12.68 -7.86 -1.06
CA GLN A 118 12.22 -9.26 -1.10
C GLN A 118 13.03 -10.21 -0.22
N ARG A 119 14.28 -9.86 0.09
CA ARG A 119 15.13 -10.61 1.00
C ARG A 119 14.52 -10.80 2.41
N PHE A 120 13.58 -9.96 2.82
CA PHE A 120 12.84 -10.06 4.09
C PHE A 120 11.54 -10.84 3.97
N THR A 121 10.97 -10.96 2.77
CA THR A 121 9.61 -11.47 2.57
C THR A 121 9.54 -12.76 1.77
N HIS A 122 10.59 -13.13 1.02
CA HIS A 122 10.61 -14.31 0.14
C HIS A 122 11.49 -15.44 0.65
N GLU A 123 12.14 -15.27 1.79
CA GLU A 123 13.11 -16.20 2.34
C GLU A 123 12.48 -17.43 3.01
N ILE A 124 11.25 -17.32 3.51
CA ILE A 124 10.62 -18.34 4.35
C ILE A 124 9.53 -19.07 3.57
N VAL A 125 9.91 -19.79 2.56
CA VAL A 125 9.08 -20.88 2.04
C VAL A 125 9.85 -22.17 2.21
N PRO A 126 9.53 -23.01 3.20
CA PRO A 126 10.02 -24.38 3.24
C PRO A 126 9.55 -25.06 1.96
N THR A 127 10.47 -25.39 1.05
CA THR A 127 10.18 -26.15 -0.16
C THR A 127 9.96 -27.62 0.19
N ASN A 128 8.88 -27.92 0.90
CA ASN A 128 8.43 -29.32 1.16
C ASN A 128 7.54 -29.87 0.03
N ALA A 129 7.46 -29.16 -1.10
CA ALA A 129 6.84 -29.68 -2.31
C ALA A 129 7.96 -29.86 -3.34
N GLY A 130 8.40 -31.13 -3.54
CA GLY A 130 9.34 -31.68 -4.51
C GLY A 130 9.55 -30.99 -5.86
N GLY A 131 9.96 -29.75 -5.86
CA GLY A 131 10.34 -28.97 -7.02
C GLY A 131 11.73 -28.38 -6.81
N ALA A 132 12.53 -28.37 -7.88
CA ALA A 132 13.94 -28.04 -7.96
C ALA A 132 14.41 -26.98 -6.94
N VAL A 133 15.56 -27.25 -6.34
CA VAL A 133 16.32 -26.42 -5.40
C VAL A 133 16.49 -25.01 -5.99
N GLY A 134 15.54 -24.11 -5.68
CA GLY A 134 15.79 -22.68 -5.73
C GLY A 134 16.79 -22.39 -4.61
N SER A 135 17.89 -21.73 -4.91
CA SER A 135 18.92 -21.35 -3.95
C SER A 135 18.23 -20.70 -2.72
N ALA A 136 18.43 -21.31 -1.56
CA ALA A 136 17.97 -20.76 -0.30
C ALA A 136 18.55 -19.35 -0.18
N ILE A 137 17.71 -18.33 -0.26
CA ILE A 137 18.11 -16.95 0.00
C ILE A 137 18.48 -16.93 1.49
N ALA A 138 19.72 -16.61 1.80
CA ALA A 138 20.20 -16.57 3.19
C ALA A 138 19.39 -15.55 4.00
N ALA A 139 19.14 -15.85 5.28
CA ALA A 139 18.36 -15.00 6.18
C ALA A 139 18.83 -13.54 6.17
N ALA A 140 17.89 -12.60 6.10
CA ALA A 140 18.20 -11.18 6.06
C ALA A 140 18.97 -10.73 7.31
N THR A 141 20.14 -10.15 7.10
CA THR A 141 21.08 -9.76 8.15
C THR A 141 20.77 -8.37 8.72
N ALA A 142 21.47 -7.98 9.78
CA ALA A 142 21.43 -6.61 10.29
C ALA A 142 22.03 -5.59 9.28
N GLU A 143 22.94 -6.02 8.42
CA GLU A 143 23.48 -5.17 7.33
C GLU A 143 22.44 -4.92 6.25
N ASP A 144 21.68 -5.95 5.87
CA ASP A 144 20.57 -5.83 4.94
C ASP A 144 19.52 -4.84 5.47
N GLU A 145 19.23 -4.86 6.78
CA GLU A 145 18.33 -3.89 7.40
C GLU A 145 18.89 -2.48 7.33
N ARG A 146 20.16 -2.28 7.67
CA ARG A 146 20.80 -0.96 7.56
C ARG A 146 20.74 -0.43 6.13
N ALA A 147 20.97 -1.29 5.13
CA ALA A 147 20.89 -0.93 3.72
C ALA A 147 19.47 -0.46 3.33
N VAL A 148 18.42 -1.16 3.79
CA VAL A 148 17.03 -0.77 3.54
C VAL A 148 16.69 0.54 4.22
N ARG A 149 17.06 0.69 5.51
CA ARG A 149 16.79 1.90 6.30
C ARG A 149 17.48 3.14 5.70
N ALA A 150 18.67 3.01 5.13
CA ALA A 150 19.41 4.13 4.56
C ALA A 150 18.60 4.97 3.56
N GLY A 151 17.84 4.33 2.68
CA GLY A 151 16.99 5.06 1.72
C GLY A 151 15.60 5.39 2.27
N PHE A 152 15.03 4.49 3.09
CA PHE A 152 13.72 4.72 3.70
C PHE A 152 13.74 5.89 4.68
N ASP A 153 14.79 6.03 5.50
CA ASP A 153 14.93 7.14 6.45
C ASP A 153 14.97 8.50 5.74
N VAL A 154 15.66 8.60 4.62
CA VAL A 154 15.72 9.85 3.83
C VAL A 154 14.31 10.24 3.35
N LEU A 155 13.55 9.30 2.79
CA LEU A 155 12.18 9.54 2.33
C LEU A 155 11.23 9.82 3.51
N HIS A 156 11.36 9.05 4.60
CA HIS A 156 10.50 9.16 5.77
C HIS A 156 10.69 10.48 6.50
N ASN A 157 11.94 10.87 6.78
CA ASN A 157 12.27 12.12 7.46
C ASN A 157 11.86 13.37 6.65
N ALA A 158 11.81 13.24 5.32
CA ALA A 158 11.29 14.28 4.44
C ALA A 158 9.74 14.29 4.34
N GLY A 159 9.03 13.39 5.04
CA GLY A 159 7.58 13.25 4.93
C GLY A 159 7.13 12.75 3.55
N LYS A 160 8.00 12.03 2.82
CA LYS A 160 7.76 11.56 1.46
C LYS A 160 7.58 10.04 1.36
N LEU A 161 7.70 9.28 2.46
CA LEU A 161 7.40 7.85 2.53
C LEU A 161 6.13 7.64 3.37
N SER A 162 5.02 7.29 2.73
CA SER A 162 3.74 7.15 3.41
C SER A 162 3.28 5.70 3.58
N ALA A 163 3.92 4.74 2.93
CA ALA A 163 3.70 3.31 3.21
C ALA A 163 4.90 2.47 2.78
N VAL A 164 5.21 1.44 3.57
CA VAL A 164 6.15 0.36 3.23
C VAL A 164 5.37 -0.94 3.09
N LEU A 165 5.35 -1.48 1.88
CA LEU A 165 4.62 -2.69 1.53
C LEU A 165 5.47 -3.94 1.76
N LEU A 166 5.08 -4.79 2.69
CA LEU A 166 5.60 -6.13 2.89
C LEU A 166 4.82 -7.08 1.98
N GLN A 167 5.33 -7.33 0.77
CA GLN A 167 4.68 -8.21 -0.20
C GLN A 167 5.22 -9.63 -0.07
N PHE A 168 4.34 -10.60 0.17
CA PHE A 168 4.67 -12.02 0.27
C PHE A 168 4.21 -12.80 -0.97
N PRO A 169 4.90 -13.92 -1.32
CA PRO A 169 4.50 -14.78 -2.43
C PRO A 169 3.24 -15.59 -2.10
N PHE A 170 2.62 -16.17 -3.13
CA PHE A 170 1.43 -17.05 -2.97
C PHE A 170 1.70 -18.24 -2.04
N SER A 171 2.92 -18.78 -2.06
CA SER A 171 3.37 -19.88 -1.19
C SER A 171 3.47 -19.53 0.30
N PHE A 172 3.37 -18.25 0.66
CA PHE A 172 3.36 -17.81 2.06
C PHE A 172 1.98 -18.07 2.67
N HIS A 173 1.78 -19.32 3.15
CA HIS A 173 0.55 -19.75 3.82
C HIS A 173 0.56 -19.34 5.29
N ARG A 174 -0.63 -19.16 5.87
CA ARG A 174 -0.77 -18.85 7.30
C ARG A 174 -0.54 -20.11 8.14
N THR A 175 0.61 -20.20 8.78
CA THR A 175 0.99 -21.19 9.79
C THR A 175 1.45 -20.47 11.05
N ARG A 176 1.73 -21.20 12.12
CA ARG A 176 2.27 -20.62 13.36
C ARG A 176 3.62 -19.92 13.10
N GLU A 177 4.47 -20.54 12.30
CA GLU A 177 5.83 -20.04 11.96
C GLU A 177 5.74 -18.77 11.11
N THR A 178 4.91 -18.76 10.06
CA THR A 178 4.76 -17.60 9.18
C THR A 178 4.07 -16.43 9.88
N VAL A 179 3.14 -16.67 10.80
CA VAL A 179 2.56 -15.64 11.68
C VAL A 179 3.63 -15.04 12.60
N ALA A 180 4.47 -15.89 13.22
CA ALA A 180 5.56 -15.42 14.07
C ALA A 180 6.59 -14.61 13.28
N HIS A 181 6.96 -15.05 12.07
CA HIS A 181 7.83 -14.31 11.16
C HIS A 181 7.25 -12.95 10.77
N LEU A 182 5.99 -12.91 10.36
CA LEU A 182 5.32 -11.65 10.00
C LEU A 182 5.30 -10.68 11.19
N ARG A 183 4.93 -11.13 12.40
CA ARG A 183 4.97 -10.31 13.61
C ARG A 183 6.39 -9.76 13.91
N ALA A 184 7.43 -10.59 13.72
CA ALA A 184 8.81 -10.17 13.91
C ALA A 184 9.22 -9.08 12.90
N LEU A 185 8.83 -9.21 11.63
CA LEU A 185 9.08 -8.18 10.61
C LEU A 185 8.31 -6.89 10.91
N LEU A 186 7.04 -6.96 11.28
CA LEU A 186 6.24 -5.80 11.65
C LEU A 186 6.86 -5.04 12.83
N LYS A 187 7.36 -5.76 13.84
CA LYS A 187 8.08 -5.15 14.96
C LYS A 187 9.41 -4.53 14.53
N ARG A 188 10.15 -5.21 13.64
CA ARG A 188 11.47 -4.79 13.16
C ARG A 188 11.43 -3.47 12.39
N PHE A 189 10.37 -3.23 11.64
CA PHE A 189 10.18 -2.04 10.80
C PHE A 189 9.08 -1.11 11.31
N ALA A 190 8.69 -1.20 12.60
CA ALA A 190 7.58 -0.45 13.18
C ALA A 190 7.75 1.09 13.14
N ASP A 191 8.95 1.59 12.85
CA ASP A 191 9.22 3.02 12.65
C ASP A 191 8.58 3.58 11.37
N TYR A 192 8.17 2.71 10.45
CA TYR A 192 7.54 3.10 9.19
C TYR A 192 6.04 2.74 9.17
N PRO A 193 5.22 3.44 8.36
CA PRO A 193 3.83 3.04 8.11
C PRO A 193 3.82 1.73 7.30
N LEU A 194 3.46 0.60 7.93
CA LEU A 194 3.56 -0.72 7.32
C LEU A 194 2.26 -1.18 6.69
N VAL A 195 2.35 -1.87 5.55
CA VAL A 195 1.25 -2.52 4.87
C VAL A 195 1.66 -3.94 4.48
N VAL A 196 0.76 -4.91 4.61
CA VAL A 196 1.03 -6.32 4.32
C VAL A 196 0.19 -6.78 3.14
N GLU A 197 0.86 -7.24 2.07
CA GLU A 197 0.25 -7.94 0.95
C GLU A 197 0.51 -9.44 1.06
N VAL A 198 -0.55 -10.20 1.20
CA VAL A 198 -0.56 -11.66 1.10
C VAL A 198 -1.41 -12.08 -0.09
N ARG A 199 -1.23 -13.30 -0.61
CA ARG A 199 -1.91 -13.75 -1.83
C ARG A 199 -2.72 -15.02 -1.65
N HIS A 200 -2.48 -15.77 -0.57
CA HIS A 200 -3.17 -17.02 -0.27
C HIS A 200 -4.34 -16.80 0.69
N ALA A 201 -5.49 -17.41 0.42
CA ALA A 201 -6.75 -17.26 1.16
C ALA A 201 -6.64 -17.60 2.66
N SER A 202 -5.64 -18.42 3.08
CA SER A 202 -5.42 -18.73 4.50
C SER A 202 -5.18 -17.50 5.37
N TRP A 203 -4.78 -16.37 4.79
CA TRP A 203 -4.57 -15.12 5.49
C TRP A 203 -5.82 -14.23 5.59
N GLN A 204 -6.89 -14.55 4.85
CA GLN A 204 -8.13 -13.75 4.85
C GLN A 204 -9.05 -14.19 6.00
N THR A 205 -8.61 -13.94 7.24
CA THR A 205 -9.30 -14.36 8.45
C THR A 205 -9.40 -13.22 9.47
N PRO A 206 -10.43 -13.23 10.36
CA PRO A 206 -10.56 -12.23 11.42
C PRO A 206 -9.32 -12.13 12.31
N GLU A 207 -8.65 -13.27 12.60
CA GLU A 207 -7.45 -13.30 13.45
C GLU A 207 -6.26 -12.62 12.76
N THR A 208 -6.16 -12.70 11.44
CA THR A 208 -5.15 -11.97 10.67
C THR A 208 -5.40 -10.47 10.75
N PHE A 209 -6.64 -10.05 10.53
CA PHE A 209 -6.99 -8.63 10.59
C PHE A 209 -6.80 -8.05 11.99
N ALA A 210 -7.19 -8.78 13.03
CA ALA A 210 -6.93 -8.39 14.43
C ALA A 210 -5.43 -8.25 14.72
N MET A 211 -4.62 -9.22 14.28
CA MET A 211 -3.17 -9.20 14.44
C MET A 211 -2.53 -7.99 13.73
N LEU A 212 -2.96 -7.66 12.51
CA LEU A 212 -2.44 -6.51 11.78
C LEU A 212 -2.84 -5.20 12.47
N ALA A 213 -4.07 -5.11 12.97
CA ALA A 213 -4.53 -3.95 13.74
C ALA A 213 -3.73 -3.77 15.04
N GLU A 214 -3.46 -4.84 15.79
CA GLU A 214 -2.58 -4.81 16.97
C GLU A 214 -1.18 -4.28 16.65
N CYS A 215 -0.66 -4.60 15.46
CA CYS A 215 0.65 -4.16 15.00
C CYS A 215 0.60 -2.80 14.27
N ASN A 216 -0.54 -2.11 14.22
CA ASN A 216 -0.77 -0.89 13.45
C ASN A 216 -0.33 -1.02 11.98
N ALA A 217 -0.54 -2.19 11.36
CA ALA A 217 -0.19 -2.49 9.98
C ALA A 217 -1.43 -2.58 9.09
N GLY A 218 -1.38 -1.98 7.90
CA GLY A 218 -2.46 -2.02 6.92
C GLY A 218 -2.56 -3.38 6.22
N PHE A 219 -3.77 -3.86 5.98
CA PHE A 219 -4.00 -4.98 5.08
C PHE A 219 -4.09 -4.48 3.64
N CYS A 220 -3.32 -5.06 2.71
CA CYS A 220 -3.42 -4.74 1.30
C CYS A 220 -4.56 -5.51 0.65
N ASN A 221 -5.59 -4.79 0.22
CA ASN A 221 -6.68 -5.34 -0.57
C ASN A 221 -6.21 -5.49 -2.02
N ILE A 222 -6.27 -6.68 -2.61
CA ILE A 222 -5.72 -6.92 -3.94
C ILE A 222 -6.78 -7.36 -4.94
N ASP A 223 -6.58 -6.99 -6.21
CA ASP A 223 -7.22 -7.57 -7.38
C ASP A 223 -6.19 -8.39 -8.17
N GLN A 224 -6.46 -9.64 -8.34
CA GLN A 224 -5.64 -10.60 -9.08
C GLN A 224 -6.56 -11.70 -9.62
N PRO A 225 -6.11 -12.58 -10.52
CA PRO A 225 -6.85 -13.78 -10.87
C PRO A 225 -7.16 -14.62 -9.64
N VAL A 226 -8.44 -14.91 -9.41
CA VAL A 226 -8.88 -15.79 -8.32
C VAL A 226 -8.84 -17.22 -8.82
N ILE A 227 -7.75 -17.92 -8.51
CA ILE A 227 -7.49 -19.30 -8.93
C ILE A 227 -7.22 -20.15 -7.68
N GLY A 228 -7.99 -21.20 -7.48
CA GLY A 228 -7.84 -22.12 -6.35
C GLY A 228 -7.98 -21.41 -5.00
N LYS A 229 -6.90 -21.35 -4.23
CA LYS A 229 -6.85 -20.70 -2.92
C LYS A 229 -6.28 -19.27 -2.96
N SER A 230 -6.45 -18.57 -4.06
CA SER A 230 -6.11 -17.14 -4.15
C SER A 230 -6.95 -16.30 -3.19
N LEU A 231 -6.39 -15.17 -2.75
CA LEU A 231 -7.11 -14.20 -1.94
C LEU A 231 -8.26 -13.60 -2.75
N GLU A 232 -9.43 -13.49 -2.12
CA GLU A 232 -10.61 -12.86 -2.70
C GLU A 232 -10.56 -11.32 -2.56
N PRO A 233 -11.18 -10.58 -3.51
CA PRO A 233 -11.29 -9.12 -3.41
C PRO A 233 -11.99 -8.68 -2.13
N SER A 234 -11.33 -7.83 -1.34
CA SER A 234 -11.80 -7.37 -0.03
C SER A 234 -11.87 -5.84 0.07
N ALA A 235 -12.30 -5.33 1.22
CA ALA A 235 -12.30 -3.92 1.57
C ALA A 235 -12.00 -3.77 3.07
N GLU A 236 -10.87 -4.34 3.49
CA GLU A 236 -10.42 -4.36 4.87
C GLU A 236 -9.52 -3.16 5.18
N ALA A 237 -9.67 -2.61 6.38
CA ALA A 237 -8.84 -1.54 6.92
C ALA A 237 -8.43 -1.95 8.34
N THR A 238 -7.14 -2.17 8.54
CA THR A 238 -6.56 -2.65 9.81
C THR A 238 -5.64 -1.62 10.46
N SER A 239 -5.41 -0.48 9.79
CA SER A 239 -4.61 0.64 10.31
C SER A 239 -5.13 1.96 9.74
N PRO A 240 -4.59 3.12 10.17
CA PRO A 240 -4.89 4.41 9.54
C PRO A 240 -4.51 4.48 8.05
N ILE A 241 -3.68 3.56 7.56
CA ILE A 241 -3.31 3.44 6.15
C ILE A 241 -4.13 2.33 5.49
N GLY A 242 -5.04 2.71 4.60
CA GLY A 242 -5.70 1.79 3.67
C GLY A 242 -4.85 1.56 2.42
N TYR A 243 -4.88 0.34 1.87
CA TYR A 243 -4.08 0.03 0.68
C TYR A 243 -4.83 -0.91 -0.26
N VAL A 244 -4.80 -0.57 -1.55
CA VAL A 244 -5.41 -1.37 -2.63
C VAL A 244 -4.40 -1.53 -3.75
N ARG A 245 -4.25 -2.74 -4.29
CA ARG A 245 -3.39 -3.01 -5.46
C ARG A 245 -4.16 -3.76 -6.54
N LEU A 246 -4.13 -3.23 -7.75
CA LEU A 246 -4.74 -3.82 -8.94
C LEU A 246 -3.65 -4.43 -9.82
N HIS A 247 -3.58 -5.77 -9.87
CA HIS A 247 -2.50 -6.48 -10.55
C HIS A 247 -2.84 -6.85 -12.01
N GLY A 248 -4.11 -6.76 -12.39
CA GLY A 248 -4.62 -7.32 -13.63
C GLY A 248 -5.23 -8.71 -13.44
N ARG A 249 -5.98 -9.19 -14.44
CA ARG A 249 -6.72 -10.45 -14.39
C ARG A 249 -6.35 -11.39 -15.55
N ARG A 250 -5.04 -11.55 -15.80
CA ARG A 250 -4.53 -12.48 -16.82
C ARG A 250 -4.53 -13.90 -16.26
N TYR A 251 -5.71 -14.56 -16.32
CA TYR A 251 -5.89 -15.95 -15.82
C TYR A 251 -5.01 -16.96 -16.53
N ASP A 252 -4.73 -16.72 -17.80
CA ASP A 252 -3.93 -17.58 -18.70
C ASP A 252 -2.45 -17.61 -18.36
N THR A 253 -1.90 -16.49 -17.85
CA THR A 253 -0.45 -16.35 -17.62
C THR A 253 -0.08 -16.19 -16.15
N TRP A 254 -1.05 -16.05 -15.23
CA TRP A 254 -0.80 -15.66 -13.83
C TRP A 254 0.14 -16.61 -13.08
N PHE A 255 -0.09 -17.92 -13.22
CA PHE A 255 0.74 -18.97 -12.64
C PHE A 255 1.55 -19.75 -13.68
N SER A 256 1.69 -19.22 -14.89
CA SER A 256 2.47 -19.90 -15.91
C SER A 256 3.96 -19.84 -15.56
N ASP A 257 4.60 -20.99 -15.57
CA ASP A 257 6.06 -21.15 -15.46
C ASP A 257 6.71 -21.37 -16.83
N ASP A 258 5.95 -21.16 -17.93
CA ASP A 258 6.46 -21.28 -19.30
C ASP A 258 7.47 -20.16 -19.57
N PRO A 259 8.76 -20.48 -19.79
CA PRO A 259 9.81 -19.49 -20.06
C PRO A 259 9.61 -18.75 -21.39
N ALA A 260 8.76 -19.25 -22.28
CA ALA A 260 8.40 -18.57 -23.53
C ALA A 260 7.46 -17.37 -23.29
N ILE A 261 6.78 -17.32 -22.15
CA ILE A 261 5.88 -16.23 -21.80
C ILE A 261 6.66 -15.15 -21.04
N PRO A 262 6.84 -13.95 -21.62
CA PRO A 262 7.51 -12.85 -20.93
C PRO A 262 6.83 -12.51 -19.60
N SER A 263 7.59 -12.25 -18.55
CA SER A 263 7.09 -12.00 -17.20
C SER A 263 6.11 -10.82 -17.12
N HIS A 264 6.23 -9.85 -18.01
CA HIS A 264 5.33 -8.69 -18.08
C HIS A 264 3.93 -9.05 -18.58
N GLU A 265 3.73 -10.19 -19.26
CA GLU A 265 2.41 -10.62 -19.71
C GLU A 265 1.42 -10.83 -18.57
N ARG A 266 1.87 -11.19 -17.37
CA ARG A 266 1.04 -11.26 -16.17
C ARG A 266 0.38 -9.93 -15.82
N TYR A 267 1.01 -8.81 -16.19
CA TYR A 267 0.58 -7.43 -15.93
C TYR A 267 0.01 -6.74 -17.16
N ASN A 268 -0.09 -7.48 -18.28
CA ASN A 268 -0.65 -6.99 -19.54
C ASN A 268 -2.18 -7.07 -19.53
N TYR A 269 -2.81 -6.23 -18.70
CA TYR A 269 -4.26 -6.18 -18.52
C TYR A 269 -4.75 -4.73 -18.43
N LEU A 270 -5.81 -4.41 -19.18
CA LEU A 270 -6.50 -3.13 -19.10
C LEU A 270 -7.88 -3.39 -18.49
N TYR A 271 -8.10 -2.88 -17.29
CA TYR A 271 -9.42 -2.94 -16.66
C TYR A 271 -10.43 -2.09 -17.42
N SER A 272 -11.63 -2.61 -17.60
CA SER A 272 -12.75 -1.81 -18.07
C SER A 272 -13.32 -0.92 -16.96
N THR A 273 -14.16 0.05 -17.34
CA THR A 273 -14.85 0.92 -16.38
C THR A 273 -15.75 0.12 -15.44
N GLU A 274 -16.40 -0.92 -15.97
CA GLU A 274 -17.29 -1.83 -15.22
C GLU A 274 -16.52 -2.64 -14.19
N GLU A 275 -15.28 -3.02 -14.48
CA GLU A 275 -14.40 -3.73 -13.55
C GLU A 275 -13.82 -2.80 -12.49
N LEU A 276 -13.56 -1.53 -12.82
CA LEU A 276 -13.06 -0.51 -11.88
C LEU A 276 -14.14 0.01 -10.93
N ALA A 277 -15.41 0.05 -11.36
CA ALA A 277 -16.49 0.59 -10.54
C ALA A 277 -16.69 -0.14 -9.18
N PRO A 278 -16.66 -1.48 -9.08
CA PRO A 278 -16.65 -2.20 -7.80
C PRO A 278 -15.44 -1.86 -6.94
N TRP A 279 -14.26 -1.64 -7.54
CA TRP A 279 -13.06 -1.26 -6.80
C TRP A 279 -13.16 0.15 -6.25
N ALA A 280 -13.71 1.10 -7.00
CA ALA A 280 -13.97 2.44 -6.48
C ALA A 280 -14.91 2.42 -5.25
N LYS A 281 -15.91 1.52 -5.21
CA LYS A 281 -16.76 1.30 -4.04
C LYS A 281 -15.97 0.72 -2.87
N ARG A 282 -15.10 -0.29 -3.10
CA ARG A 282 -14.23 -0.86 -2.06
C ARG A 282 -13.26 0.17 -1.50
N VAL A 283 -12.64 0.99 -2.36
CA VAL A 283 -11.76 2.09 -1.94
C VAL A 283 -12.48 3.06 -1.00
N LYS A 284 -13.72 3.46 -1.33
CA LYS A 284 -14.53 4.31 -0.45
C LYS A 284 -14.82 3.64 0.89
N LYS A 285 -15.13 2.34 0.91
CA LYS A 285 -15.36 1.58 2.14
C LYS A 285 -14.09 1.48 3.01
N VAL A 286 -12.92 1.29 2.41
CA VAL A 286 -11.63 1.34 3.13
C VAL A 286 -11.41 2.73 3.70
N ALA A 287 -11.71 3.79 2.94
CA ALA A 287 -11.55 5.18 3.35
C ALA A 287 -12.44 5.58 4.56
N GLU A 288 -13.57 4.90 4.77
CA GLU A 288 -14.41 5.12 5.95
C GLU A 288 -13.71 4.82 7.29
N LYS A 289 -12.68 3.96 7.25
CA LYS A 289 -11.94 3.47 8.42
C LYS A 289 -10.46 3.83 8.41
N SER A 290 -10.00 4.60 7.41
CA SER A 290 -8.60 4.98 7.24
C SER A 290 -8.46 6.49 7.19
N GLY A 291 -7.29 7.01 7.57
CA GLY A 291 -6.95 8.43 7.41
C GLY A 291 -6.44 8.74 5.99
N GLU A 292 -5.72 7.78 5.39
CA GLU A 292 -5.20 7.86 4.04
C GLU A 292 -5.33 6.52 3.33
N VAL A 293 -5.66 6.52 2.04
CA VAL A 293 -5.81 5.30 1.23
C VAL A 293 -4.95 5.42 -0.03
N PHE A 294 -4.10 4.44 -0.25
CA PHE A 294 -3.32 4.29 -1.46
C PHE A 294 -3.95 3.26 -2.39
N VAL A 295 -4.15 3.63 -3.65
CA VAL A 295 -4.64 2.74 -4.70
C VAL A 295 -3.56 2.65 -5.77
N ILE A 296 -2.90 1.52 -5.87
CA ILE A 296 -1.76 1.30 -6.77
C ILE A 296 -2.14 0.37 -7.91
N THR A 297 -2.01 0.87 -9.13
CA THR A 297 -2.21 0.09 -10.35
C THR A 297 -0.90 -0.57 -10.77
N ASN A 298 -0.84 -1.90 -10.66
CA ASN A 298 0.37 -2.69 -10.92
C ASN A 298 0.34 -3.41 -12.28
N ASN A 299 -0.71 -3.22 -13.08
CA ASN A 299 -0.87 -3.69 -14.46
C ASN A 299 -0.11 -2.78 -15.44
N HIS A 300 1.21 -2.67 -15.25
CA HIS A 300 2.03 -1.59 -15.80
C HIS A 300 2.31 -1.66 -17.30
N TYR A 301 2.17 -2.83 -17.95
CA TYR A 301 2.60 -3.04 -19.33
C TYR A 301 1.96 -2.04 -20.29
N GLN A 302 2.79 -1.37 -21.11
CA GLN A 302 2.41 -0.34 -22.09
C GLN A 302 1.55 0.80 -21.49
N GLY A 303 1.78 1.16 -20.24
CA GLY A 303 1.07 2.26 -19.60
C GLY A 303 -0.36 1.96 -19.15
N LYS A 304 -0.86 0.72 -19.27
CA LYS A 304 -2.23 0.34 -18.89
C LYS A 304 -2.55 0.65 -17.43
N GLY A 305 -1.57 0.51 -16.54
CA GLY A 305 -1.72 0.93 -15.15
C GLY A 305 -1.95 2.43 -15.01
N VAL A 306 -1.28 3.26 -15.81
CA VAL A 306 -1.49 4.71 -15.81
C VAL A 306 -2.89 5.06 -16.29
N VAL A 307 -3.37 4.39 -17.35
CA VAL A 307 -4.77 4.52 -17.83
C VAL A 307 -5.76 4.24 -16.72
N ASN A 308 -5.65 3.07 -16.09
CA ASN A 308 -6.58 2.66 -15.04
C ASN A 308 -6.48 3.54 -13.77
N ALA A 309 -5.30 4.06 -13.44
CA ALA A 309 -5.15 5.03 -12.35
C ALA A 309 -5.93 6.32 -12.65
N LEU A 310 -5.84 6.88 -13.84
CA LEU A 310 -6.59 8.07 -14.26
C LEU A 310 -8.10 7.82 -14.27
N GLN A 311 -8.54 6.67 -14.79
CA GLN A 311 -9.95 6.28 -14.76
C GLN A 311 -10.48 6.17 -13.33
N LEU A 312 -9.72 5.54 -12.41
CA LEU A 312 -10.10 5.46 -11.00
C LEU A 312 -10.16 6.83 -10.33
N ILE A 313 -9.20 7.75 -10.62
CA ILE A 313 -9.25 9.11 -10.10
C ILE A 313 -10.52 9.81 -10.56
N SER A 314 -10.87 9.70 -11.84
CA SER A 314 -12.10 10.28 -12.39
C SER A 314 -13.36 9.71 -11.73
N ILE A 315 -13.46 8.38 -11.59
CA ILE A 315 -14.60 7.71 -10.92
C ILE A 315 -14.72 8.12 -9.44
N LEU A 316 -13.60 8.21 -8.73
CA LEU A 316 -13.58 8.55 -7.30
C LEU A 316 -13.91 10.02 -7.04
N LYS A 317 -13.43 10.92 -7.91
CA LYS A 317 -13.71 12.37 -7.84
C LYS A 317 -15.07 12.75 -8.44
N GLY A 318 -15.58 11.96 -9.40
CA GLY A 318 -16.76 12.31 -10.19
C GLY A 318 -16.51 13.50 -11.14
N SER A 319 -15.28 13.66 -11.61
CA SER A 319 -14.86 14.79 -12.47
C SER A 319 -13.81 14.34 -13.47
N LYS A 320 -13.63 15.18 -14.50
CA LYS A 320 -12.53 15.02 -15.46
C LYS A 320 -11.17 15.16 -14.78
N VAL A 321 -10.12 14.67 -15.44
CA VAL A 321 -8.75 14.64 -14.95
C VAL A 321 -7.75 15.04 -16.03
N LYS A 322 -6.61 15.58 -15.62
CA LYS A 322 -5.47 15.82 -16.52
C LYS A 322 -4.96 14.47 -17.03
N VAL A 323 -4.77 14.32 -18.33
CA VAL A 323 -4.30 13.11 -19.00
C VAL A 323 -3.03 13.41 -19.77
N PRO A 324 -1.97 12.58 -19.69
CA PRO A 324 -0.79 12.70 -20.53
C PRO A 324 -1.15 12.63 -22.02
N GLU A 325 -0.64 13.56 -22.83
CA GLU A 325 -0.95 13.62 -24.26
C GLU A 325 -0.62 12.32 -25.01
N PRO A 326 0.57 11.70 -24.87
CA PRO A 326 0.86 10.45 -25.56
C PRO A 326 -0.10 9.33 -25.18
N LEU A 327 -0.57 9.33 -23.93
CA LEU A 327 -1.50 8.30 -23.43
C LEU A 327 -2.91 8.50 -24.03
N ARG A 328 -3.34 9.76 -24.16
CA ARG A 328 -4.62 10.14 -24.79
C ARG A 328 -4.69 9.71 -26.25
N GLU A 329 -3.58 9.88 -27.00
CA GLU A 329 -3.49 9.41 -28.40
C GLU A 329 -3.58 7.89 -28.54
N ARG A 330 -3.05 7.14 -27.55
CA ARG A 330 -2.99 5.67 -27.59
C ARG A 330 -4.22 4.98 -27.03
N PHE A 331 -4.94 5.65 -26.13
CA PHE A 331 -6.10 5.12 -25.41
C PHE A 331 -7.31 6.07 -25.57
N PRO A 332 -8.05 5.98 -26.68
CA PRO A 332 -9.15 6.88 -26.99
C PRO A 332 -10.25 6.93 -25.92
N GLU A 333 -10.40 5.87 -25.14
CA GLU A 333 -11.34 5.81 -24.01
C GLU A 333 -11.08 6.86 -22.93
N LEU A 334 -9.86 7.39 -22.85
CA LEU A 334 -9.50 8.46 -21.92
C LEU A 334 -10.12 9.82 -22.31
N GLU A 335 -10.56 9.99 -23.55
CA GLU A 335 -11.19 11.24 -24.02
C GLU A 335 -12.42 11.61 -23.20
N SER A 336 -13.21 10.58 -22.80
CA SER A 336 -14.41 10.79 -21.98
C SER A 336 -14.13 11.37 -20.60
N ILE A 337 -12.95 11.13 -20.05
CA ILE A 337 -12.53 11.56 -18.72
C ILE A 337 -11.46 12.67 -18.74
N ALA A 338 -10.91 13.01 -19.91
CA ALA A 338 -9.86 14.00 -20.02
C ALA A 338 -10.41 15.42 -19.82
N ASP A 339 -9.66 16.25 -19.09
CA ASP A 339 -9.86 17.70 -19.09
C ASP A 339 -9.63 18.25 -20.50
N ALA A 340 -10.27 19.39 -20.81
CA ALA A 340 -9.97 20.09 -22.04
C ALA A 340 -8.46 20.39 -22.10
N PRO A 341 -7.82 20.26 -23.29
CA PRO A 341 -6.42 20.64 -23.43
C PRO A 341 -6.24 22.06 -22.90
N THR A 342 -5.35 22.27 -21.96
CA THR A 342 -4.90 23.62 -21.60
C THR A 342 -4.27 24.19 -22.87
N ALA A 343 -4.93 25.18 -23.48
CA ALA A 343 -4.33 25.87 -24.60
C ALA A 343 -2.96 26.40 -24.16
N GLU A 344 -1.88 25.80 -24.70
CA GLU A 344 -0.57 26.45 -24.56
C GLU A 344 -0.74 27.88 -25.10
N PRO A 345 -0.31 28.91 -24.36
CA PRO A 345 -0.33 30.24 -24.91
C PRO A 345 0.49 30.20 -26.19
N SER A 346 -0.16 30.50 -27.32
CA SER A 346 0.52 30.56 -28.61
C SER A 346 1.70 31.53 -28.46
N LEU A 347 2.91 31.00 -28.56
CA LEU A 347 4.15 31.78 -28.51
C LEU A 347 4.32 32.69 -29.74
N PHE A 348 3.35 32.62 -30.67
CA PHE A 348 3.33 33.49 -31.87
C PHE A 348 1.97 34.19 -31.91
N PRO A 349 1.94 35.52 -31.74
CA PRO A 349 0.75 36.31 -32.10
C PRO A 349 0.47 36.16 -33.61
N LYS A 350 -0.80 35.94 -33.97
CA LYS A 350 -1.25 35.89 -35.36
C LYS A 350 -0.99 37.20 -36.07
#